data_523e583aba70f2fc4e630ed68cdc79c6
#
_entry.id   523e583aba70f2fc4e630ed68cdc79c6
#
_cell.length_a   1.000
_cell.length_b   1.000
_cell.length_c   1.000
_cell.angle_alpha   90.00
_cell.angle_beta   90.00
_cell.angle_gamma   90.00
#
_symmetry.space_group_name_H-M   'P 1'
#
loop_
_entity.id
_entity.type
_entity.pdbx_description
1 polymer ?
#
loop_
_entity_poly.entity_id
_entity_poly.type
_entity_poly.pdbx_seq_one_letter_code
_entity_poly.pdbx_strand_id
1 'polypeptide(L)'
;GVTVYFLSVPASQRALISPERLLSDTIVLKSPTTTDVDRQIAFWLGQHSGLDPYEFGQRIFSSSSAISAYDTLTDVITSDFKAFQAGSYEFGIGQVEVVSFHEFMDRRQAIAKELEQVRKQKGLAITGLLVTDIVAGDSMLLIAADEGMAFAMGYPQRDTNLYELKGVLSRKKQLIPHLLRVLSD
;
A
#
# COMPACT_ATOMS: atom_id res chain seq x y z
N GLY A 1 -26.03 -22.06 2.50
CA GLY A 1 -25.76 -21.48 1.19
C GLY A 1 -24.29 -21.37 0.81
N VAL A 2 -23.34 -21.44 1.76
CA VAL A 2 -21.90 -21.30 1.49
C VAL A 2 -21.31 -22.53 0.78
N THR A 3 -21.87 -23.71 1.03
CA THR A 3 -21.39 -24.98 0.46
C THR A 3 -21.54 -25.06 -1.07
N VAL A 4 -22.51 -24.35 -1.64
CA VAL A 4 -22.83 -24.44 -3.08
C VAL A 4 -21.78 -23.69 -3.94
N TYR A 5 -21.24 -22.58 -3.46
CA TYR A 5 -20.24 -21.81 -4.22
C TYR A 5 -18.86 -22.48 -4.27
N PHE A 6 -18.50 -23.23 -3.24
CA PHE A 6 -17.20 -23.93 -3.21
C PHE A 6 -17.17 -25.15 -4.15
N LEU A 7 -18.32 -25.73 -4.44
CA LEU A 7 -18.44 -26.86 -5.40
C LEU A 7 -18.27 -26.41 -6.86
N SER A 8 -18.47 -25.11 -7.16
CA SER A 8 -18.29 -24.56 -8.50
C SER A 8 -16.83 -24.21 -8.85
N VAL A 9 -15.93 -24.19 -7.88
CA VAL A 9 -14.50 -23.95 -8.13
C VAL A 9 -13.82 -25.29 -8.44
N PRO A 10 -13.20 -25.44 -9.63
CA PRO A 10 -12.49 -26.67 -10.00
C PRO A 10 -11.45 -27.06 -8.95
N ALA A 11 -11.32 -28.37 -8.68
CA ALA A 11 -10.38 -28.88 -7.68
C ALA A 11 -8.93 -28.42 -7.91
N SER A 12 -8.54 -28.21 -9.17
CA SER A 12 -7.23 -27.65 -9.58
C SER A 12 -7.04 -26.20 -9.16
N GLN A 13 -8.11 -25.43 -8.97
CA GLN A 13 -8.04 -24.04 -8.53
C GLN A 13 -8.15 -23.89 -7.00
N ARG A 14 -8.73 -24.88 -6.31
CA ARG A 14 -8.82 -24.90 -4.84
C ARG A 14 -7.46 -25.02 -4.16
N ALA A 15 -6.52 -25.71 -4.79
CA ALA A 15 -5.15 -25.90 -4.28
C ALA A 15 -4.26 -24.66 -4.43
N LEU A 16 -4.72 -23.61 -5.14
CA LEU A 16 -3.94 -22.40 -5.42
C LEU A 16 -4.28 -21.22 -4.50
N ILE A 17 -5.30 -21.34 -3.65
CA ILE A 17 -5.71 -20.28 -2.72
C ILE A 17 -5.23 -20.67 -1.32
N SER A 18 -4.03 -20.21 -0.95
CA SER A 18 -3.62 -20.31 0.45
C SER A 18 -4.23 -19.15 1.25
N PRO A 19 -4.52 -19.35 2.56
CA PRO A 19 -5.00 -18.29 3.43
C PRO A 19 -4.08 -17.04 3.41
N GLU A 20 -2.77 -17.26 3.37
CA GLU A 20 -1.75 -16.23 3.34
C GLU A 20 -1.89 -15.35 2.09
N ARG A 21 -2.04 -15.98 0.92
CA ARG A 21 -2.16 -15.27 -0.35
C ARG A 21 -3.47 -14.47 -0.42
N LEU A 22 -4.58 -15.08 -0.01
CA LEU A 22 -5.87 -14.39 0.01
C LEU A 22 -5.81 -13.14 0.91
N LEU A 23 -5.27 -13.28 2.12
CA LEU A 23 -5.19 -12.17 3.07
C LEU A 23 -4.18 -11.11 2.64
N SER A 24 -3.08 -11.51 2.00
CA SER A 24 -2.11 -10.59 1.42
C SER A 24 -2.72 -9.79 0.26
N ASP A 25 -3.32 -10.46 -0.72
CA ASP A 25 -3.89 -9.81 -1.92
C ASP A 25 -5.09 -8.87 -1.58
N THR A 26 -5.79 -9.15 -0.48
CA THR A 26 -6.95 -8.35 -0.02
C THR A 26 -6.63 -7.38 1.10
N ILE A 27 -5.37 -7.29 1.54
CA ILE A 27 -4.96 -6.49 2.71
C ILE A 27 -5.85 -6.82 3.92
N VAL A 28 -5.85 -8.10 4.33
CA VAL A 28 -6.72 -8.60 5.41
C VAL A 28 -8.19 -8.20 5.17
N LEU A 29 -8.68 -8.40 3.95
CA LEU A 29 -10.06 -8.07 3.52
C LEU A 29 -10.44 -6.57 3.58
N LYS A 30 -9.46 -5.67 3.68
CA LYS A 30 -9.68 -4.21 3.72
C LYS A 30 -9.40 -3.52 2.38
N SER A 31 -8.75 -4.19 1.43
CA SER A 31 -8.47 -3.61 0.11
C SER A 31 -9.76 -3.23 -0.62
N PRO A 32 -9.79 -2.10 -1.34
CA PRO A 32 -10.90 -1.78 -2.24
C PRO A 32 -11.06 -2.78 -3.40
N THR A 33 -10.12 -3.73 -3.53
CA THR A 33 -10.22 -4.84 -4.48
C THR A 33 -10.89 -6.07 -3.88
N THR A 34 -11.11 -6.10 -2.55
CA THR A 34 -11.75 -7.23 -1.85
C THR A 34 -13.18 -7.42 -2.34
N THR A 35 -13.47 -8.62 -2.80
CA THR A 35 -14.81 -9.01 -3.23
C THR A 35 -15.57 -9.74 -2.12
N ASP A 36 -16.88 -9.91 -2.29
CA ASP A 36 -17.67 -10.74 -1.35
C ASP A 36 -17.24 -12.20 -1.39
N VAL A 37 -16.72 -12.67 -2.53
CA VAL A 37 -16.16 -14.03 -2.66
C VAL A 37 -14.91 -14.17 -1.79
N ASP A 38 -14.02 -13.19 -1.77
CA ASP A 38 -12.83 -13.20 -0.91
C ASP A 38 -13.21 -13.30 0.58
N ARG A 39 -14.24 -12.54 0.99
CA ARG A 39 -14.75 -12.57 2.38
C ARG A 39 -15.32 -13.93 2.75
N GLN A 40 -16.09 -14.55 1.85
CA GLN A 40 -16.67 -15.87 2.06
C GLN A 40 -15.58 -16.95 2.14
N ILE A 41 -14.57 -16.89 1.27
CA ILE A 41 -13.43 -17.82 1.28
C ILE A 41 -12.62 -17.66 2.57
N ALA A 42 -12.32 -16.43 2.99
CA ALA A 42 -11.59 -16.17 4.22
C ALA A 42 -12.34 -16.70 5.46
N PHE A 43 -13.65 -16.49 5.54
CA PHE A 43 -14.48 -17.02 6.61
C PHE A 43 -14.50 -18.56 6.62
N TRP A 44 -14.63 -19.18 5.45
CA TRP A 44 -14.59 -20.63 5.33
C TRP A 44 -13.22 -21.20 5.76
N LEU A 45 -12.12 -20.57 5.32
CA LEU A 45 -10.76 -20.96 5.71
C LEU A 45 -10.55 -20.84 7.21
N GLY A 46 -11.03 -19.74 7.83
CA GLY A 46 -10.99 -19.55 9.28
C GLY A 46 -11.70 -20.66 10.04
N GLN A 47 -12.91 -21.03 9.62
CA GLN A 47 -13.67 -22.14 10.25
C GLN A 47 -12.97 -23.48 10.15
N HIS A 48 -12.26 -23.76 9.06
CA HIS A 48 -11.63 -25.07 8.83
C HIS A 48 -10.21 -25.15 9.38
N SER A 49 -9.51 -24.04 9.51
CA SER A 49 -8.15 -23.96 10.06
C SER A 49 -8.12 -23.70 11.57
N GLY A 50 -9.23 -23.29 12.16
CA GLY A 50 -9.29 -22.83 13.56
C GLY A 50 -8.56 -21.51 13.79
N LEU A 51 -8.22 -20.76 12.73
CA LEU A 51 -7.55 -19.47 12.79
C LEU A 51 -8.55 -18.34 12.54
N ASP A 52 -8.48 -17.28 13.35
CA ASP A 52 -9.17 -16.04 13.03
C ASP A 52 -8.47 -15.39 11.83
N PRO A 53 -9.17 -15.08 10.71
CA PRO A 53 -8.56 -14.53 9.52
C PRO A 53 -7.87 -13.18 9.75
N TYR A 54 -8.39 -12.36 10.66
CA TYR A 54 -7.79 -11.06 10.99
C TYR A 54 -6.52 -11.21 11.82
N GLU A 55 -6.54 -12.05 12.87
CA GLU A 55 -5.35 -12.33 13.68
C GLU A 55 -4.25 -12.98 12.84
N PHE A 56 -4.61 -13.91 11.97
CA PHE A 56 -3.67 -14.56 11.07
C PHE A 56 -3.07 -13.57 10.05
N GLY A 57 -3.92 -12.73 9.45
CA GLY A 57 -3.47 -11.65 8.58
C GLY A 57 -2.51 -10.67 9.27
N GLN A 58 -2.83 -10.25 10.49
CA GLN A 58 -1.94 -9.39 11.28
C GLN A 58 -0.57 -10.04 11.53
N ARG A 59 -0.52 -11.35 11.81
CA ARG A 59 0.75 -12.07 11.99
C ARG A 59 1.58 -12.12 10.72
N ILE A 60 0.96 -12.37 9.56
CA ILE A 60 1.64 -12.37 8.26
C ILE A 60 2.26 -11.01 8.02
N PHE A 61 1.49 -9.95 8.18
CA PHE A 61 1.96 -8.59 7.90
C PHE A 61 2.95 -8.07 8.95
N SER A 62 2.79 -8.39 10.23
CA SER A 62 3.76 -8.00 11.26
C SER A 62 5.13 -8.64 11.08
N SER A 63 5.20 -9.81 10.42
CA SER A 63 6.47 -10.48 10.14
C SER A 63 7.13 -10.08 8.84
N SER A 64 6.37 -9.52 7.87
CA SER A 64 6.83 -9.30 6.49
C SER A 64 6.84 -7.83 6.04
N SER A 65 6.20 -6.92 6.75
CA SER A 65 6.00 -5.53 6.30
C SER A 65 6.57 -4.44 7.22
N ALA A 66 7.52 -4.79 8.08
CA ALA A 66 8.26 -3.78 8.83
C ALA A 66 9.28 -3.10 7.91
N ILE A 67 9.41 -1.77 8.00
CA ILE A 67 10.43 -1.00 7.27
C ILE A 67 11.83 -1.52 7.56
N SER A 68 12.07 -2.00 8.79
CA SER A 68 13.33 -2.63 9.22
C SER A 68 13.60 -3.99 8.58
N ALA A 69 12.63 -4.61 7.90
CA ALA A 69 12.87 -5.85 7.16
C ALA A 69 13.59 -5.63 5.83
N TYR A 70 13.71 -4.40 5.35
CA TYR A 70 14.48 -4.05 4.17
C TYR A 70 15.93 -3.75 4.53
N ASP A 71 16.85 -4.11 3.65
CA ASP A 71 18.30 -3.90 3.88
C ASP A 71 18.65 -2.41 3.89
N THR A 72 18.02 -1.62 3.03
CA THR A 72 18.27 -0.17 2.91
C THR A 72 16.96 0.63 2.82
N LEU A 73 17.03 1.95 3.09
CA LEU A 73 15.89 2.85 2.87
C LEU A 73 15.57 3.02 1.37
N THR A 74 16.56 2.87 0.51
CA THR A 74 16.36 2.82 -0.93
C THR A 74 15.44 1.64 -1.30
N ASP A 75 15.65 0.48 -0.69
CA ASP A 75 14.82 -0.71 -0.94
C ASP A 75 13.39 -0.50 -0.44
N VAL A 76 13.20 0.15 0.72
CA VAL A 76 11.85 0.53 1.21
C VAL A 76 11.08 1.34 0.15
N ILE A 77 11.78 2.29 -0.51
CA ILE A 77 11.17 3.18 -1.51
C ILE A 77 10.98 2.46 -2.85
N THR A 78 11.92 1.61 -3.25
CA THR A 78 12.03 1.14 -4.63
C THR A 78 11.53 -0.28 -4.86
N SER A 79 11.32 -1.10 -3.83
CA SER A 79 10.85 -2.49 -3.96
C SER A 79 9.50 -2.62 -4.68
N ASP A 80 8.57 -1.72 -4.41
CA ASP A 80 7.32 -1.59 -5.18
C ASP A 80 7.17 -0.14 -5.67
N PHE A 81 8.04 0.27 -6.59
CA PHE A 81 8.08 1.61 -7.15
C PHE A 81 7.57 1.62 -8.59
N LYS A 82 6.76 2.64 -8.94
CA LYS A 82 6.30 2.86 -10.32
C LYS A 82 6.36 4.33 -10.66
N ALA A 83 6.84 4.62 -11.88
CA ALA A 83 6.83 5.95 -12.47
C ALA A 83 5.60 6.15 -13.36
N PHE A 84 5.14 7.40 -13.44
CA PHE A 84 3.95 7.84 -14.16
C PHE A 84 4.22 9.20 -14.80
N GLN A 85 3.47 9.53 -15.87
CA GLN A 85 3.51 10.81 -16.56
C GLN A 85 2.20 11.57 -16.31
N ALA A 86 2.29 12.83 -15.88
CA ALA A 86 1.17 13.75 -15.74
C ALA A 86 1.53 15.09 -16.40
N GLY A 87 0.93 15.39 -17.56
CA GLY A 87 1.31 16.55 -18.35
C GLY A 87 2.80 16.52 -18.70
N SER A 88 3.53 17.56 -18.33
CA SER A 88 4.99 17.67 -18.53
C SER A 88 5.81 17.05 -17.39
N TYR A 89 5.17 16.57 -16.33
CA TYR A 89 5.87 16.06 -15.14
C TYR A 89 5.94 14.55 -15.13
N GLU A 90 7.13 14.02 -14.85
CA GLU A 90 7.30 12.61 -14.50
C GLU A 90 7.39 12.48 -12.99
N PHE A 91 6.60 11.58 -12.41
CA PHE A 91 6.58 11.33 -10.96
C PHE A 91 6.61 9.84 -10.65
N GLY A 92 7.13 9.49 -9.48
CA GLY A 92 7.24 8.11 -9.06
C GLY A 92 6.73 7.89 -7.63
N ILE A 93 5.99 6.81 -7.42
CA ILE A 93 5.43 6.46 -6.12
C ILE A 93 5.82 5.03 -5.76
N GLY A 94 6.54 4.89 -4.64
CA GLY A 94 6.73 3.61 -3.94
C GLY A 94 5.56 3.32 -3.02
N GLN A 95 5.36 2.05 -2.66
CA GLN A 95 4.39 1.65 -1.64
C GLN A 95 5.00 0.63 -0.70
N VAL A 96 4.74 0.81 0.60
CA VAL A 96 5.05 -0.16 1.65
C VAL A 96 3.84 -0.33 2.56
N GLU A 97 3.58 -1.56 2.95
CA GLU A 97 2.49 -1.91 3.86
C GLU A 97 3.06 -2.12 5.26
N VAL A 98 2.42 -1.54 6.26
CA VAL A 98 2.80 -1.62 7.67
C VAL A 98 1.59 -1.98 8.52
N VAL A 99 1.83 -2.41 9.76
CA VAL A 99 0.77 -2.68 10.75
C VAL A 99 0.55 -1.50 11.71
N SER A 100 1.43 -0.52 11.68
CA SER A 100 1.30 0.78 12.35
C SER A 100 2.27 1.78 11.73
N PHE A 101 1.98 3.07 11.88
CA PHE A 101 2.86 4.14 11.40
C PHE A 101 4.05 4.44 12.31
N HIS A 102 4.19 3.76 13.46
CA HIS A 102 5.19 4.10 14.48
C HIS A 102 6.61 4.11 13.90
N GLU A 103 7.06 2.99 13.34
CA GLU A 103 8.39 2.87 12.75
C GLU A 103 8.63 3.85 11.59
N PHE A 104 7.62 4.07 10.76
CA PHE A 104 7.68 5.07 9.69
C PHE A 104 7.91 6.48 10.25
N MET A 105 7.16 6.86 11.29
CA MET A 105 7.26 8.19 11.88
C MET A 105 8.63 8.42 12.52
N ASP A 106 9.19 7.43 13.19
CA ASP A 106 10.53 7.49 13.78
C ASP A 106 11.63 7.68 12.73
N ARG A 107 11.47 7.04 11.56
CA ARG A 107 12.45 7.08 10.46
C ARG A 107 12.13 8.11 9.38
N ARG A 108 11.06 8.87 9.52
CA ARG A 108 10.51 9.78 8.49
C ARG A 108 11.55 10.71 7.89
N GLN A 109 12.38 11.35 8.71
CA GLN A 109 13.38 12.30 8.21
C GLN A 109 14.46 11.61 7.35
N ALA A 110 14.87 10.41 7.72
CA ALA A 110 15.82 9.63 6.94
C ALA A 110 15.18 9.18 5.60
N ILE A 111 13.92 8.73 5.63
CA ILE A 111 13.16 8.35 4.44
C ILE A 111 12.96 9.57 3.52
N ALA A 112 12.68 10.76 4.05
CA ALA A 112 12.55 11.99 3.27
C ALA A 112 13.84 12.35 2.51
N LYS A 113 14.99 12.22 3.16
CA LYS A 113 16.30 12.41 2.50
C LYS A 113 16.53 11.42 1.37
N GLU A 114 16.19 10.17 1.62
CA GLU A 114 16.36 9.11 0.63
C GLU A 114 15.40 9.27 -0.55
N LEU A 115 14.16 9.69 -0.30
CA LEU A 115 13.20 10.06 -1.37
C LEU A 115 13.76 11.15 -2.29
N GLU A 116 14.41 12.16 -1.73
CA GLU A 116 15.04 13.22 -2.52
C GLU A 116 16.23 12.71 -3.35
N GLN A 117 17.01 11.77 -2.82
CA GLN A 117 18.09 11.13 -3.58
C GLN A 117 17.53 10.28 -4.73
N VAL A 118 16.53 9.44 -4.47
CA VAL A 118 15.85 8.64 -5.49
C VAL A 118 15.23 9.54 -6.56
N ARG A 119 14.60 10.66 -6.18
CA ARG A 119 14.05 11.64 -7.10
C ARG A 119 15.12 12.16 -8.08
N LYS A 120 16.24 12.64 -7.55
CA LYS A 120 17.37 13.17 -8.35
C LYS A 120 17.99 12.11 -9.25
N GLN A 121 18.23 10.90 -8.72
CA GLN A 121 18.82 9.80 -9.49
C GLN A 121 17.94 9.37 -10.67
N LYS A 122 16.62 9.41 -10.49
CA LYS A 122 15.66 9.02 -11.53
C LYS A 122 15.22 10.19 -12.41
N GLY A 123 15.63 11.42 -12.12
CA GLY A 123 15.25 12.62 -12.88
C GLY A 123 13.76 12.97 -12.77
N LEU A 124 13.12 12.62 -11.66
CA LEU A 124 11.68 12.81 -11.47
C LEU A 124 11.38 14.18 -10.88
N ALA A 125 10.28 14.79 -11.29
CA ALA A 125 9.77 16.01 -10.69
C ALA A 125 9.26 15.80 -9.26
N ILE A 126 8.62 14.64 -9.02
CA ILE A 126 8.11 14.24 -7.70
C ILE A 126 8.44 12.76 -7.46
N THR A 127 8.84 12.46 -6.23
CA THR A 127 8.93 11.08 -5.72
C THR A 127 8.17 10.98 -4.41
N GLY A 128 7.39 9.94 -4.23
CA GLY A 128 6.64 9.70 -3.01
C GLY A 128 6.74 8.26 -2.50
N LEU A 129 6.50 8.11 -1.20
CA LEU A 129 6.30 6.81 -0.56
C LEU A 129 4.92 6.79 0.08
N LEU A 130 4.05 5.92 -0.42
CA LEU A 130 2.77 5.59 0.20
C LEU A 130 3.01 4.52 1.26
N VAL A 131 2.81 4.89 2.51
CA VAL A 131 2.89 3.98 3.66
C VAL A 131 1.46 3.64 4.05
N THR A 132 1.08 2.38 3.91
CA THR A 132 -0.28 1.90 4.14
C THR A 132 -0.35 1.11 5.43
N ASP A 133 -1.06 1.65 6.44
CA ASP A 133 -1.41 0.89 7.64
C ASP A 133 -2.61 0.00 7.33
N ILE A 134 -2.34 -1.29 7.17
CA ILE A 134 -3.35 -2.27 6.81
C ILE A 134 -4.32 -2.59 7.95
N VAL A 135 -3.95 -2.29 9.20
CA VAL A 135 -4.79 -2.50 10.38
C VAL A 135 -5.75 -1.34 10.56
N ALA A 136 -5.24 -0.11 10.51
CA ALA A 136 -6.06 1.10 10.58
C ALA A 136 -6.93 1.30 9.34
N GLY A 137 -6.45 0.83 8.18
CA GLY A 137 -7.14 1.03 6.90
C GLY A 137 -6.91 2.42 6.31
N ASP A 138 -5.81 3.06 6.66
CA ASP A 138 -5.42 4.40 6.26
C ASP A 138 -4.01 4.41 5.68
N SER A 139 -3.63 5.47 4.97
CA SER A 139 -2.26 5.66 4.51
C SER A 139 -1.70 7.03 4.87
N MET A 140 -0.37 7.13 4.82
CA MET A 140 0.37 8.37 4.78
C MET A 140 1.18 8.44 3.49
N LEU A 141 1.27 9.62 2.90
CA LEU A 141 2.09 9.89 1.73
C LEU A 141 3.18 10.89 2.09
N LEU A 142 4.44 10.46 2.03
CA LEU A 142 5.60 11.34 2.15
C LEU A 142 6.13 11.61 0.75
N ILE A 143 6.40 12.88 0.42
CA ILE A 143 6.88 13.28 -0.91
C ILE A 143 8.20 14.04 -0.84
N ALA A 144 8.95 13.98 -1.94
CA ALA A 144 10.00 14.91 -2.31
C ALA A 144 9.66 15.46 -3.69
N ALA A 145 9.78 16.77 -3.89
CA ALA A 145 9.44 17.46 -5.14
C ALA A 145 10.48 18.50 -5.49
N ASP A 146 10.54 18.93 -6.75
CA ASP A 146 11.38 20.02 -7.20
C ASP A 146 11.07 21.32 -6.46
N GLU A 147 12.11 22.15 -6.25
CA GLU A 147 11.97 23.47 -5.64
C GLU A 147 11.02 24.34 -6.47
N GLY A 148 10.06 24.96 -5.79
CA GLY A 148 9.08 25.83 -6.44
C GLY A 148 7.86 25.10 -7.02
N MET A 149 7.79 23.77 -6.91
CA MET A 149 6.64 23.02 -7.32
C MET A 149 5.51 23.17 -6.29
N ALA A 150 4.54 24.06 -6.56
CA ALA A 150 3.35 24.24 -5.73
C ALA A 150 2.18 23.50 -6.37
N PHE A 151 1.66 22.50 -5.69
CA PHE A 151 0.42 21.82 -6.09
C PHE A 151 -0.40 21.48 -4.86
N ALA A 152 -1.71 21.56 -5.03
CA ALA A 152 -2.63 21.21 -3.97
C ALA A 152 -2.87 19.69 -3.99
N MET A 153 -2.27 18.94 -3.09
CA MET A 153 -2.45 17.48 -3.00
C MET A 153 -3.91 17.04 -2.79
N GLY A 154 -4.76 17.95 -2.28
CA GLY A 154 -6.15 17.63 -1.97
C GLY A 154 -6.34 16.70 -0.77
N TYR A 155 -5.26 16.37 -0.08
CA TYR A 155 -5.25 15.60 1.17
C TYR A 155 -4.81 16.47 2.33
N PRO A 156 -5.30 16.23 3.57
CA PRO A 156 -4.83 16.93 4.76
C PRO A 156 -3.32 16.78 4.94
N GLN A 157 -2.64 17.91 5.03
CA GLN A 157 -1.22 17.94 5.33
C GLN A 157 -1.01 17.86 6.84
N ARG A 158 -0.29 16.84 7.27
CA ARG A 158 0.05 16.61 8.69
C ARG A 158 1.32 17.33 9.10
N ASP A 159 2.29 17.41 8.18
CA ASP A 159 3.60 18.03 8.37
C ASP A 159 4.20 18.36 6.99
N THR A 160 5.38 18.98 6.96
CA THR A 160 6.08 19.28 5.71
C THR A 160 6.18 18.05 4.82
N ASN A 161 5.58 18.10 3.64
CA ASN A 161 5.59 17.04 2.63
C ASN A 161 4.99 15.69 3.10
N LEU A 162 4.24 15.68 4.20
CA LEU A 162 3.55 14.50 4.73
C LEU A 162 2.04 14.73 4.75
N TYR A 163 1.31 13.84 4.09
CA TYR A 163 -0.15 13.92 3.92
C TYR A 163 -0.84 12.70 4.54
N GLU A 164 -2.02 12.92 5.13
CA GLU A 164 -2.88 11.84 5.64
C GLU A 164 -3.90 11.46 4.58
N LEU A 165 -3.96 10.17 4.25
CA LEU A 165 -4.83 9.60 3.22
C LEU A 165 -5.79 8.59 3.86
N LYS A 166 -6.86 9.08 4.48
CA LYS A 166 -7.85 8.21 5.12
C LYS A 166 -8.59 7.36 4.10
N GLY A 167 -8.66 6.04 4.36
CA GLY A 167 -9.33 5.08 3.50
C GLY A 167 -8.65 4.83 2.15
N VAL A 168 -7.42 5.34 1.93
CA VAL A 168 -6.64 5.08 0.72
C VAL A 168 -5.70 3.93 0.97
N LEU A 169 -5.96 2.78 0.37
CA LEU A 169 -5.18 1.55 0.55
C LEU A 169 -4.50 1.09 -0.74
N SER A 170 -4.92 1.63 -1.88
CA SER A 170 -4.41 1.22 -3.18
C SER A 170 -3.77 2.38 -3.92
N ARG A 171 -2.45 2.33 -4.09
CA ARG A 171 -1.72 3.25 -4.96
C ARG A 171 -2.38 3.31 -6.35
N LYS A 172 -2.55 2.14 -7.01
CA LYS A 172 -3.03 2.05 -8.40
C LYS A 172 -4.47 2.54 -8.57
N LYS A 173 -5.37 2.18 -7.66
CA LYS A 173 -6.81 2.42 -7.85
C LYS A 173 -7.30 3.74 -7.25
N GLN A 174 -6.60 4.26 -6.23
CA GLN A 174 -7.05 5.44 -5.49
C GLN A 174 -6.06 6.60 -5.61
N LEU A 175 -4.77 6.40 -5.28
CA LEU A 175 -3.81 7.50 -5.25
C LEU A 175 -3.43 7.97 -6.66
N ILE A 176 -3.04 7.08 -7.56
CA ILE A 176 -2.55 7.48 -8.89
C ILE A 176 -3.61 8.21 -9.73
N PRO A 177 -4.88 7.76 -9.82
CA PRO A 177 -5.90 8.52 -10.53
C PRO A 177 -6.11 9.93 -9.97
N HIS A 178 -5.98 10.09 -8.64
CA HIS A 178 -6.05 11.39 -7.99
C HIS A 178 -4.85 12.28 -8.37
N LEU A 179 -3.62 11.76 -8.26
CA LEU A 179 -2.41 12.52 -8.60
C LEU A 179 -2.36 12.92 -10.08
N LEU A 180 -2.76 12.02 -10.98
CA LEU A 180 -2.83 12.34 -12.42
C LEU A 180 -3.75 13.54 -12.68
N ARG A 181 -4.89 13.63 -12.00
CA ARG A 181 -5.79 14.77 -12.11
C ARG A 181 -5.17 16.06 -11.55
N VAL A 182 -4.63 16.00 -10.33
CA VAL A 182 -4.08 17.18 -9.63
C VAL A 182 -2.82 17.74 -10.31
N LEU A 183 -2.03 16.89 -10.96
CA LEU A 183 -0.78 17.30 -11.62
C LEU A 183 -0.96 17.63 -13.11
N SER A 184 -2.16 17.42 -13.69
CA SER A 184 -2.47 17.75 -15.09
C SER A 184 -3.17 19.11 -15.24
N ASP A 185 -3.68 19.64 -14.14
CA ASP A 185 -4.28 20.99 -14.05
C ASP A 185 -3.18 22.05 -13.82
#